data_c80ec36dc23aad9bfa25d114b90b3c4f
#
_entry.id   c80ec36dc23aad9bfa25d114b90b3c4f
#
_cell.length_a   1.000
_cell.length_b   1.000
_cell.length_c   1.000
_cell.angle_alpha   90.00
_cell.angle_beta   90.00
_cell.angle_gamma   90.00
#
_symmetry.space_group_name_H-M   'P 1'
#
loop_
_entity.id
_entity.type
_entity.pdbx_description
1 polymer ?
#
loop_
_entity_poly.entity_id
_entity_poly.type
_entity_poly.pdbx_seq_one_letter_code
_entity_poly.pdbx_strand_id
1 'polypeptide(L)'
;NIAAGDPGWKIVLSSGGTTGEKVLSESRTFADTVFFTTFTPGANANPCQPGQGLNKLYAVSVTDGRPVNNSGGVGSDDDLSIDDRSQDLAMGGIAPEIVFLFPDPNACTTGDCEPVYGFVGLEGVGDLNLPPYIRTYWEQAGTE
;
A
#
# COMPACT_ATOMS: atom_id res chain seq x y z
N ASN A 1 -13.22 -7.73 -11.61
CA ASN A 1 -12.97 -9.17 -11.79
C ASN A 1 -12.19 -9.36 -13.10
N ILE A 2 -11.03 -10.00 -13.01
CA ILE A 2 -10.34 -10.50 -14.20
C ILE A 2 -11.05 -11.79 -14.60
N ALA A 3 -11.58 -11.85 -15.82
CA ALA A 3 -12.12 -13.09 -16.36
C ALA A 3 -10.95 -14.02 -16.79
N ALA A 4 -11.21 -15.32 -16.80
CA ALA A 4 -10.23 -16.27 -17.30
C ALA A 4 -9.87 -15.94 -18.76
N GLY A 5 -8.63 -15.58 -19.03
CA GLY A 5 -8.12 -15.15 -20.35
C GLY A 5 -7.85 -13.65 -20.51
N ASP A 6 -8.17 -12.84 -19.51
CA ASP A 6 -7.77 -11.44 -19.53
C ASP A 6 -6.26 -11.28 -19.35
N PRO A 7 -5.61 -10.38 -20.10
CA PRO A 7 -4.16 -10.20 -20.06
C PRO A 7 -3.64 -9.54 -18.77
N GLY A 8 -4.53 -9.14 -17.85
CA GLY A 8 -4.18 -8.47 -16.60
C GLY A 8 -5.28 -7.53 -16.11
N TRP A 9 -4.95 -6.73 -15.11
CA TRP A 9 -5.86 -5.73 -14.54
C TRP A 9 -5.26 -4.33 -14.65
N LYS A 10 -6.11 -3.33 -14.54
CA LYS A 10 -5.73 -1.93 -14.51
C LYS A 10 -6.59 -1.17 -13.50
N ILE A 11 -6.01 -0.16 -12.89
CA ILE A 11 -6.71 0.82 -12.06
C ILE A 11 -6.72 2.14 -12.83
N VAL A 12 -7.90 2.71 -13.00
CA VAL A 12 -8.04 4.06 -13.53
C VAL A 12 -7.98 5.00 -12.32
N LEU A 13 -6.89 5.74 -12.20
CA LEU A 13 -6.73 6.78 -11.19
C LEU A 13 -7.66 7.94 -11.55
N SER A 14 -8.30 8.54 -10.54
CA SER A 14 -9.30 9.61 -10.73
C SER A 14 -10.59 9.19 -11.44
N SER A 15 -11.46 8.52 -10.71
CA SER A 15 -12.85 8.36 -11.14
C SER A 15 -13.60 9.68 -10.94
N GLY A 16 -13.88 10.41 -12.01
CA GLY A 16 -14.82 11.54 -11.96
C GLY A 16 -14.26 12.92 -12.26
N GLY A 17 -13.18 13.04 -12.98
CA GLY A 17 -12.73 14.32 -13.57
C GLY A 17 -11.31 14.72 -13.16
N THR A 18 -10.64 15.26 -14.07
CA THR A 18 -9.43 16.13 -14.11
C THR A 18 -8.52 16.28 -12.87
N THR A 19 -8.34 15.29 -12.04
CA THR A 19 -7.49 15.48 -10.86
C THR A 19 -6.00 15.40 -11.16
N GLY A 20 -5.61 14.81 -12.27
CA GLY A 20 -4.20 14.65 -12.60
C GLY A 20 -3.43 13.75 -11.63
N GLU A 21 -4.13 12.86 -10.95
CA GLU A 21 -3.52 11.87 -10.06
C GLU A 21 -2.54 10.98 -10.80
N LYS A 22 -1.33 10.83 -10.26
CA LYS A 22 -0.23 10.09 -10.88
C LYS A 22 0.54 9.29 -9.85
N VAL A 23 1.04 8.13 -10.26
CA VAL A 23 2.07 7.38 -9.54
C VAL A 23 3.41 8.03 -9.85
N LEU A 24 4.12 8.50 -8.84
CA LEU A 24 5.42 9.18 -8.97
C LEU A 24 6.55 8.49 -8.21
N SER A 25 6.24 7.46 -7.43
CA SER A 25 7.20 6.65 -6.70
C SER A 25 7.19 5.20 -7.19
N GLU A 26 8.18 4.43 -6.78
CA GLU A 26 8.24 3.00 -7.10
C GLU A 26 7.14 2.22 -6.38
N SER A 27 6.58 1.22 -7.05
CA SER A 27 5.70 0.26 -6.40
C SER A 27 6.50 -0.80 -5.66
N ARG A 28 5.96 -1.27 -4.52
CA ARG A 28 6.53 -2.37 -3.75
C ARG A 28 5.53 -3.52 -3.70
N THR A 29 6.01 -4.73 -3.89
CA THR A 29 5.18 -5.93 -3.77
C THR A 29 5.64 -6.74 -2.57
N PHE A 30 4.72 -7.02 -1.67
CA PHE A 30 4.97 -7.85 -0.49
C PHE A 30 3.70 -8.62 -0.11
N ALA A 31 3.85 -9.92 0.21
CA ALA A 31 2.74 -10.79 0.62
C ALA A 31 1.53 -10.72 -0.33
N ASP A 32 1.73 -10.95 -1.62
CA ASP A 32 0.73 -10.90 -2.69
C ASP A 32 -0.01 -9.56 -2.86
N THR A 33 0.49 -8.51 -2.20
CA THR A 33 -0.06 -7.16 -2.27
C THR A 33 0.90 -6.22 -2.98
N VAL A 34 0.39 -5.44 -3.91
CA VAL A 34 1.10 -4.35 -4.57
C VAL A 34 0.76 -3.05 -3.85
N PHE A 35 1.80 -2.37 -3.38
CA PHE A 35 1.71 -1.06 -2.75
C PHE A 35 2.29 0.00 -3.68
N PHE A 36 1.59 1.10 -3.84
CA PHE A 36 2.12 2.27 -4.55
C PHE A 36 1.45 3.54 -4.05
N THR A 37 2.19 4.64 -4.11
CA THR A 37 1.69 5.95 -3.72
C THR A 37 1.31 6.76 -4.95
N THR A 38 0.29 7.59 -4.80
CA THR A 38 -0.13 8.55 -5.82
C THR A 38 -0.06 9.97 -5.29
N PHE A 39 0.10 10.90 -6.20
CA PHE A 39 0.05 12.33 -5.94
C PHE A 39 -0.97 12.99 -6.85
N THR A 40 -1.83 13.79 -6.26
CA THR A 40 -2.78 14.67 -6.96
C THR A 40 -2.38 16.12 -6.72
N PRO A 41 -2.04 16.89 -7.75
CA PRO A 41 -1.75 18.31 -7.59
C PRO A 41 -2.95 19.03 -6.98
N GLY A 42 -2.73 19.77 -5.91
CA GLY A 42 -3.77 20.58 -5.29
C GLY A 42 -4.10 21.79 -6.15
N ALA A 43 -5.40 22.08 -6.35
CA ALA A 43 -5.85 23.36 -6.84
C ALA A 43 -5.81 24.38 -5.68
N ASN A 44 -4.93 25.35 -5.75
CA ASN A 44 -4.93 26.44 -4.79
C ASN A 44 -5.87 27.57 -5.23
N ALA A 45 -6.65 28.06 -4.29
CA ALA A 45 -7.41 29.28 -4.48
C ALA A 45 -6.52 30.53 -4.69
N ASN A 46 -5.26 30.43 -4.26
CA ASN A 46 -4.25 31.47 -4.44
C ASN A 46 -3.10 30.95 -5.32
N PRO A 47 -2.96 31.46 -6.55
CA PRO A 47 -1.92 31.00 -7.46
C PRO A 47 -0.47 31.29 -7.01
N CYS A 48 -0.32 32.13 -5.98
CA CYS A 48 1.00 32.44 -5.40
C CYS A 48 1.39 31.54 -4.23
N GLN A 49 0.54 30.61 -3.81
CA GLN A 49 0.86 29.62 -2.80
C GLN A 49 1.06 28.25 -3.45
N PRO A 50 2.17 27.56 -3.17
CA PRO A 50 2.37 26.21 -3.66
C PRO A 50 1.31 25.28 -3.07
N GLY A 51 0.61 24.51 -3.93
CA GLY A 51 -0.31 23.48 -3.50
C GLY A 51 0.44 22.34 -2.83
N GLN A 52 -0.02 21.91 -1.68
CA GLN A 52 0.57 20.74 -1.02
C GLN A 52 0.23 19.44 -1.77
N GLY A 53 -0.84 19.46 -2.58
CA GLY A 53 -1.38 18.25 -3.21
C GLY A 53 -2.01 17.29 -2.21
N LEU A 54 -2.48 16.18 -2.72
CA LEU A 54 -3.05 15.08 -1.95
C LEU A 54 -2.30 13.81 -2.32
N ASN A 55 -1.99 13.01 -1.31
CA ASN A 55 -1.34 11.73 -1.50
C ASN A 55 -2.25 10.60 -1.05
N LYS A 56 -2.16 9.48 -1.75
CA LYS A 56 -2.82 8.24 -1.38
C LYS A 56 -1.83 7.10 -1.42
N LEU A 57 -2.00 6.15 -0.50
CA LEU A 57 -1.37 4.85 -0.58
C LEU A 57 -2.41 3.84 -1.08
N TYR A 58 -2.09 3.13 -2.13
CA TYR A 58 -2.86 2.01 -2.64
C TYR A 58 -2.28 0.69 -2.15
N ALA A 59 -3.18 -0.24 -1.76
CA ALA A 59 -2.84 -1.60 -1.39
C ALA A 59 -3.80 -2.55 -2.08
N VAL A 60 -3.32 -3.26 -3.11
CA VAL A 60 -4.17 -4.08 -3.97
C VAL A 60 -3.54 -5.44 -4.23
N SER A 61 -4.40 -6.43 -4.42
CA SER A 61 -3.98 -7.78 -4.77
C SER A 61 -3.22 -7.81 -6.10
N VAL A 62 -2.08 -8.50 -6.11
CA VAL A 62 -1.25 -8.67 -7.32
C VAL A 62 -2.00 -9.40 -8.43
N THR A 63 -2.94 -10.27 -8.09
CA THR A 63 -3.62 -11.12 -9.06
C THR A 63 -4.75 -10.44 -9.80
N ASP A 64 -5.55 -9.61 -9.12
CA ASP A 64 -6.78 -9.05 -9.68
C ASP A 64 -7.02 -7.57 -9.36
N GLY A 65 -6.10 -6.91 -8.65
CA GLY A 65 -6.20 -5.50 -8.31
C GLY A 65 -7.34 -5.15 -7.35
N ARG A 66 -7.86 -6.13 -6.61
CA ARG A 66 -8.87 -5.89 -5.57
C ARG A 66 -8.24 -5.29 -4.32
N PRO A 67 -9.02 -4.59 -3.50
CA PRO A 67 -8.55 -4.18 -2.19
C PRO A 67 -8.20 -5.40 -1.35
N VAL A 68 -7.17 -5.30 -0.52
CA VAL A 68 -6.74 -6.37 0.39
C VAL A 68 -7.02 -6.03 1.84
N ASN A 69 -7.27 -4.75 2.15
CA ASN A 69 -7.57 -4.24 3.48
C ASN A 69 -8.72 -3.25 3.41
N ASN A 70 -9.40 -3.03 4.53
CA ASN A 70 -10.36 -1.94 4.68
C ASN A 70 -9.64 -0.59 4.87
N SER A 71 -8.93 -0.14 3.84
CA SER A 71 -8.14 1.10 3.87
C SER A 71 -9.03 2.35 3.88
N GLY A 72 -10.25 2.25 3.41
CA GLY A 72 -11.24 3.33 3.47
C GLY A 72 -11.86 3.53 4.86
N GLY A 73 -11.68 2.60 5.78
CA GLY A 73 -12.17 2.68 7.15
C GLY A 73 -13.68 2.59 7.31
N VAL A 74 -14.41 2.20 6.27
CA VAL A 74 -15.87 2.08 6.26
C VAL A 74 -16.25 0.61 5.98
N GLY A 75 -16.94 -0.01 6.90
CA GLY A 75 -17.37 -1.41 6.80
C GLY A 75 -16.48 -2.37 7.60
N SER A 76 -16.65 -3.66 7.36
CA SER A 76 -15.80 -4.71 7.90
C SER A 76 -14.86 -5.24 6.82
N ASP A 77 -13.79 -5.94 7.22
CA ASP A 77 -12.84 -6.57 6.28
C ASP A 77 -13.51 -7.62 5.38
N ASP A 78 -14.71 -8.07 5.74
CA ASP A 78 -15.51 -9.01 4.96
C ASP A 78 -16.31 -8.35 3.82
N ASP A 79 -16.41 -7.00 3.80
CA ASP A 79 -17.20 -6.25 2.81
C ASP A 79 -16.35 -5.15 2.14
N LEU A 80 -15.26 -5.59 1.49
CA LEU A 80 -14.34 -4.69 0.80
C LEU A 80 -14.96 -4.09 -0.47
N SER A 81 -14.97 -2.79 -0.54
CA SER A 81 -15.42 -2.01 -1.69
C SER A 81 -14.25 -1.52 -2.55
N ILE A 82 -14.52 -0.94 -3.69
CA ILE A 82 -13.48 -0.38 -4.56
C ILE A 82 -12.75 0.80 -3.90
N ASP A 83 -13.40 1.48 -2.97
CA ASP A 83 -12.84 2.64 -2.26
C ASP A 83 -11.77 2.21 -1.23
N ASP A 84 -11.82 0.93 -0.79
CA ASP A 84 -10.86 0.35 0.15
C ASP A 84 -9.48 0.04 -0.46
N ARG A 85 -9.32 0.30 -1.76
CA ARG A 85 -8.02 0.16 -2.44
C ARG A 85 -6.98 1.16 -1.98
N SER A 86 -7.40 2.28 -1.41
CA SER A 86 -6.50 3.37 -1.06
C SER A 86 -6.89 4.05 0.24
N GLN A 87 -5.90 4.55 0.94
CA GLN A 87 -6.03 5.43 2.09
C GLN A 87 -5.36 6.78 1.81
N ASP A 88 -5.93 7.84 2.36
CA ASP A 88 -5.34 9.17 2.28
C ASP A 88 -4.11 9.27 3.20
N LEU A 89 -3.06 9.95 2.72
CA LEU A 89 -1.87 10.26 3.50
C LEU A 89 -1.91 11.74 3.91
N ALA A 90 -1.52 12.02 5.15
CA ALA A 90 -1.53 13.38 5.69
C ALA A 90 -0.34 14.23 5.21
N MET A 91 0.70 13.59 4.69
CA MET A 91 1.91 14.27 4.25
C MET A 91 1.66 15.15 3.02
N GLY A 92 2.29 16.32 3.00
CA GLY A 92 2.32 17.20 1.83
C GLY A 92 3.47 16.89 0.88
N GLY A 93 3.35 17.34 -0.37
CA GLY A 93 4.36 17.08 -1.40
C GLY A 93 4.20 15.70 -2.04
N ILE A 94 5.19 15.25 -2.79
CA ILE A 94 5.18 13.95 -3.46
C ILE A 94 5.55 12.87 -2.45
N ALA A 95 4.64 11.92 -2.22
CA ALA A 95 4.89 10.80 -1.33
C ALA A 95 5.96 9.85 -1.89
N PRO A 96 6.93 9.40 -1.09
CA PRO A 96 7.87 8.36 -1.48
C PRO A 96 7.18 6.99 -1.53
N GLU A 97 7.92 5.96 -1.91
CA GLU A 97 7.47 4.58 -1.80
C GLU A 97 7.30 4.15 -0.33
N ILE A 98 6.53 3.10 -0.14
CA ILE A 98 6.37 2.47 1.17
C ILE A 98 7.65 1.71 1.56
N VAL A 99 8.01 1.79 2.83
CA VAL A 99 9.09 1.02 3.46
C VAL A 99 8.49 0.12 4.52
N PHE A 100 8.91 -1.14 4.55
CA PHE A 100 8.46 -2.11 5.55
C PHE A 100 9.50 -2.28 6.65
N LEU A 101 9.06 -2.22 7.90
CA LEU A 101 9.83 -2.59 9.06
C LEU A 101 9.38 -3.96 9.54
N PHE A 102 10.34 -4.88 9.59
CA PHE A 102 10.14 -6.23 10.09
C PHE A 102 10.59 -6.26 11.57
N PRO A 103 9.73 -6.71 12.48
CA PRO A 103 10.12 -6.85 13.89
C PRO A 103 11.20 -7.93 14.06
N ASP A 104 11.87 -7.94 15.23
CA ASP A 104 12.87 -8.96 15.53
C ASP A 104 12.21 -10.35 15.59
N PRO A 105 12.67 -11.31 14.76
CA PRO A 105 12.12 -12.66 14.77
C PRO A 105 12.32 -13.39 16.11
N ASN A 106 13.26 -12.95 16.94
CA ASN A 106 13.49 -13.53 18.26
C ASN A 106 12.56 -12.95 19.33
N ALA A 107 11.87 -11.86 19.06
CA ALA A 107 10.88 -11.27 19.96
C ALA A 107 9.56 -12.06 20.00
N CYS A 108 9.34 -12.96 19.05
CA CYS A 108 8.16 -13.83 18.98
C CYS A 108 8.30 -15.00 19.97
N THR A 109 7.94 -14.81 21.25
CA THR A 109 8.14 -15.86 22.26
C THR A 109 6.92 -16.73 22.52
N THR A 110 5.71 -16.36 22.10
CA THR A 110 4.47 -17.08 22.44
C THR A 110 3.39 -17.08 21.36
N GLY A 111 3.77 -16.99 20.09
CA GLY A 111 2.78 -17.01 18.98
C GLY A 111 2.25 -15.64 18.58
N ASP A 112 2.42 -14.62 19.39
CA ASP A 112 2.08 -13.24 19.09
C ASP A 112 3.32 -12.54 18.53
N CYS A 113 3.54 -12.67 17.21
CA CYS A 113 4.57 -11.90 16.51
C CYS A 113 4.06 -10.48 16.30
N GLU A 114 4.92 -9.49 16.56
CA GLU A 114 4.60 -8.13 16.16
C GLU A 114 4.34 -8.07 14.64
N PRO A 115 3.34 -7.30 14.21
CA PRO A 115 3.03 -7.17 12.79
C PRO A 115 4.16 -6.47 12.04
N VAL A 116 4.19 -6.65 10.72
CA VAL A 116 5.04 -5.86 9.84
C VAL A 116 4.47 -4.45 9.75
N TYR A 117 5.28 -3.46 10.01
CA TYR A 117 4.88 -2.06 9.94
C TYR A 117 5.24 -1.46 8.58
N GLY A 118 4.30 -0.71 7.99
CA GLY A 118 4.54 0.09 6.78
C GLY A 118 4.73 1.56 7.12
N PHE A 119 5.64 2.21 6.42
CA PHE A 119 5.86 3.65 6.51
C PHE A 119 5.95 4.27 5.12
N VAL A 120 5.28 5.41 4.94
CA VAL A 120 5.47 6.27 3.78
C VAL A 120 6.09 7.57 4.27
N GLY A 121 7.37 7.76 4.00
CA GLY A 121 8.13 8.84 4.60
C GLY A 121 8.19 8.70 6.13
N LEU A 122 7.58 9.64 6.86
CA LEU A 122 7.48 9.63 8.33
C LEU A 122 6.09 9.19 8.83
N GLU A 123 5.16 8.93 7.94
CA GLU A 123 3.79 8.52 8.28
C GLU A 123 3.71 7.02 8.39
N GLY A 124 3.32 6.54 9.57
CA GLY A 124 3.02 5.12 9.78
C GLY A 124 1.71 4.77 9.07
N VAL A 125 1.74 3.77 8.23
CA VAL A 125 0.57 3.21 7.59
C VAL A 125 -0.07 2.25 8.59
N GLY A 126 -1.37 2.37 8.81
CA GLY A 126 -2.11 1.52 9.75
C GLY A 126 -1.98 0.03 9.44
N ASP A 127 -2.81 -0.77 10.07
CA ASP A 127 -2.78 -2.23 9.91
C ASP A 127 -2.87 -2.63 8.43
N LEU A 128 -1.78 -3.15 7.92
CA LEU A 128 -1.69 -3.62 6.53
C LEU A 128 -2.21 -5.05 6.38
N ASN A 129 -2.70 -5.66 7.46
CA ASN A 129 -3.17 -7.05 7.49
C ASN A 129 -2.18 -8.02 6.80
N LEU A 130 -0.89 -7.76 6.95
CA LEU A 130 0.14 -8.59 6.35
C LEU A 130 0.30 -9.88 7.16
N PRO A 131 0.46 -11.01 6.50
CA PRO A 131 0.70 -12.27 7.20
C PRO A 131 1.98 -12.16 8.04
N PRO A 132 2.05 -12.84 9.19
CA PRO A 132 3.27 -12.91 9.98
C PRO A 132 4.38 -13.48 9.11
N TYR A 133 5.53 -12.80 9.09
CA TYR A 133 6.67 -13.31 8.35
C TYR A 133 7.23 -14.57 9.00
N ILE A 134 7.63 -15.52 8.19
CA ILE A 134 8.33 -16.73 8.61
C ILE A 134 9.79 -16.57 8.23
N ARG A 135 10.68 -16.66 9.21
CA ARG A 135 12.11 -16.70 8.92
C ARG A 135 12.45 -18.02 8.22
N THR A 136 12.83 -17.94 6.97
CA THR A 136 13.39 -19.09 6.24
C THR A 136 14.90 -18.92 6.15
N TYR A 137 15.66 -19.99 6.45
CA TYR A 137 17.10 -20.03 6.20
C TYR A 137 17.41 -21.28 5.36
N TRP A 138 18.42 -21.13 4.55
CA TRP A 138 18.94 -22.23 3.77
C TRP A 138 20.22 -22.70 4.43
N GLU A 139 20.29 -23.97 4.75
CA GLU A 139 21.50 -24.63 5.18
C GLU A 139 21.95 -25.60 4.08
N GLN A 140 23.14 -25.40 3.56
CA GLN A 140 23.73 -26.32 2.61
C GLN A 140 24.48 -27.42 3.40
N ALA A 141 23.89 -28.59 3.47
CA ALA A 141 24.57 -29.73 4.08
C ALA A 141 25.75 -30.16 3.19
N GLY A 142 26.95 -30.31 3.78
CA GLY A 142 28.09 -30.92 3.10
C GLY A 142 29.19 -29.97 2.62
N THR A 143 29.28 -28.76 3.11
CA THR A 143 30.49 -27.93 3.00
C THR A 143 31.30 -28.05 4.29
N GLU A 144 32.14 -29.09 4.39
CA GLU A 144 33.28 -29.15 5.29
C GLU A 144 34.51 -28.50 4.65
#